data_2d8096937aa7fe3f5cbca02d474dfc8f
#
_entry.id   2d8096937aa7fe3f5cbca02d474dfc8f
#
_cell.length_a   1.000
_cell.length_b   1.000
_cell.length_c   1.000
_cell.angle_alpha   90.00
_cell.angle_beta   90.00
_cell.angle_gamma   90.00
#
_symmetry.space_group_name_H-M   'P 1'
#
loop_
_entity.id
_entity.type
_entity.pdbx_description
1 polymer ?
#
loop_
_entity_poly.entity_id
_entity_poly.type
_entity_poly.pdbx_seq_one_letter_code
_entity_poly.pdbx_strand_id
1 'polypeptide(L)'
;MVWVAPIVINTSMSKVKDPLQILQIWFSSSFPIGSYAYSHGLESLIDNKKIENKSDVIEFLEAVLFYGTLRNDYIFLKSIYNNLEINDVILSSATSKERQIEMIAMGNSFRKIMRDSWELHLEDNTAFIYCIGKAAIHFNIDLDSLSKLYIQSFISNLITVCVKHIPLSLIHI
;
A
#
# COMPACT_ATOMS: atom_id res chain seq x y z
N MET A 1 -14.17 18.79 -40.14
CA MET A 1 -13.54 17.78 -39.26
C MET A 1 -12.43 18.49 -38.50
N VAL A 2 -12.72 18.92 -37.26
CA VAL A 2 -11.75 19.69 -36.45
C VAL A 2 -10.88 18.67 -35.70
N TRP A 3 -9.61 18.64 -36.02
CA TRP A 3 -8.61 17.85 -35.34
C TRP A 3 -8.33 18.50 -33.97
N VAL A 4 -8.83 17.90 -32.88
CA VAL A 4 -8.45 18.30 -31.54
C VAL A 4 -7.18 17.54 -31.21
N ALA A 5 -6.05 18.26 -31.18
CA ALA A 5 -4.79 17.69 -30.69
C ALA A 5 -4.96 17.19 -29.24
N PRO A 6 -4.44 16.00 -28.89
CA PRO A 6 -4.49 15.55 -27.50
C PRO A 6 -3.72 16.55 -26.63
N ILE A 7 -4.39 17.05 -25.59
CA ILE A 7 -3.74 17.83 -24.55
C ILE A 7 -2.77 16.87 -23.84
N VAL A 8 -1.51 16.93 -24.18
CA VAL A 8 -0.44 16.27 -23.42
C VAL A 8 -0.27 17.08 -22.14
N ILE A 9 -0.93 16.68 -21.08
CA ILE A 9 -0.65 17.20 -19.74
C ILE A 9 0.70 16.61 -19.34
N ASN A 10 1.76 17.32 -19.68
CA ASN A 10 3.12 17.00 -19.21
C ASN A 10 3.26 17.49 -17.76
N THR A 11 2.53 16.85 -16.84
CA THR A 11 2.71 17.00 -15.41
C THR A 11 3.87 16.11 -15.01
N SER A 12 5.08 16.64 -15.09
CA SER A 12 6.24 16.01 -14.48
C SER A 12 5.97 15.92 -12.96
N MET A 13 5.67 14.73 -12.46
CA MET A 13 5.48 14.49 -11.02
C MET A 13 6.74 14.80 -10.20
N SER A 14 7.90 14.89 -10.85
CA SER A 14 9.17 15.34 -10.24
C SER A 14 9.10 16.77 -9.67
N LYS A 15 8.06 17.56 -10.00
CA LYS A 15 7.84 18.89 -9.44
C LYS A 15 7.11 18.88 -8.09
N VAL A 16 6.46 17.80 -7.71
CA VAL A 16 5.79 17.68 -6.41
C VAL A 16 6.86 17.49 -5.34
N LYS A 17 7.01 18.47 -4.47
CA LYS A 17 8.03 18.48 -3.39
C LYS A 17 7.43 18.40 -1.99
N ASP A 18 6.14 18.68 -1.86
CA ASP A 18 5.45 18.59 -0.57
C ASP A 18 5.29 17.12 -0.15
N PRO A 19 5.88 16.68 0.97
CA PRO A 19 5.78 15.32 1.47
C PRO A 19 4.35 14.81 1.59
N LEU A 20 3.42 15.63 2.04
CA LEU A 20 2.03 15.23 2.19
C LEU A 20 1.35 14.99 0.83
N GLN A 21 1.61 15.84 -0.15
CA GLN A 21 1.09 15.64 -1.52
C GLN A 21 1.67 14.37 -2.16
N ILE A 22 2.95 14.08 -1.95
CA ILE A 22 3.56 12.84 -2.43
C ILE A 22 2.84 11.63 -1.83
N LEU A 23 2.63 11.61 -0.52
CA LEU A 23 1.94 10.51 0.16
C LEU A 23 0.47 10.38 -0.31
N GLN A 24 -0.24 11.48 -0.51
CA GLN A 24 -1.59 11.47 -1.05
C GLN A 24 -1.65 10.84 -2.45
N ILE A 25 -0.65 11.08 -3.29
CA ILE A 25 -0.53 10.45 -4.60
C ILE A 25 -0.27 8.96 -4.46
N TRP A 26 0.72 8.55 -3.65
CA TRP A 26 1.12 7.15 -3.48
C TRP A 26 0.01 6.27 -2.90
N PHE A 27 -0.79 6.83 -2.00
CA PHE A 27 -1.89 6.13 -1.32
C PHE A 27 -3.26 6.41 -1.92
N SER A 28 -3.33 7.10 -3.07
CA SER A 28 -4.60 7.26 -3.78
C SER A 28 -5.05 5.93 -4.38
N SER A 29 -6.36 5.74 -4.48
CA SER A 29 -6.96 4.55 -5.10
C SER A 29 -6.61 4.40 -6.59
N SER A 30 -6.17 5.46 -7.24
CA SER A 30 -5.75 5.47 -8.64
C SER A 30 -4.25 5.19 -8.83
N PHE A 31 -3.47 5.06 -7.76
CA PHE A 31 -2.04 4.77 -7.88
C PHE A 31 -1.81 3.33 -8.35
N PRO A 32 -1.12 3.10 -9.49
CA PRO A 32 -1.20 1.83 -10.22
C PRO A 32 -0.19 0.77 -9.70
N ILE A 33 -0.24 0.44 -8.41
CA ILE A 33 0.59 -0.63 -7.81
C ILE A 33 -0.12 -1.97 -7.66
N GLY A 34 -1.43 -2.03 -7.96
CA GLY A 34 -2.23 -3.26 -7.86
C GLY A 34 -2.67 -3.62 -6.43
N SER A 35 -2.51 -2.75 -5.44
CA SER A 35 -2.88 -3.03 -4.03
C SER A 35 -4.34 -3.43 -3.83
N TYR A 36 -5.24 -2.97 -4.69
CA TYR A 36 -6.67 -3.29 -4.65
C TYR A 36 -7.02 -4.71 -5.11
N ALA A 37 -6.07 -5.44 -5.69
CA ALA A 37 -6.27 -6.82 -6.11
C ALA A 37 -6.15 -7.82 -4.95
N TYR A 38 -5.72 -7.38 -3.77
CA TYR A 38 -5.39 -8.27 -2.67
C TYR A 38 -6.31 -8.02 -1.47
N SER A 39 -7.15 -9.02 -1.17
CA SER A 39 -8.05 -8.99 0.00
C SER A 39 -7.43 -9.51 1.29
N HIS A 40 -6.16 -9.97 1.26
CA HIS A 40 -5.47 -10.57 2.41
C HIS A 40 -6.23 -11.71 3.08
N GLY A 41 -6.95 -12.51 2.29
CA GLY A 41 -7.76 -13.63 2.77
C GLY A 41 -9.15 -13.23 3.29
N LEU A 42 -9.49 -11.93 3.30
CA LEU A 42 -10.74 -11.42 3.82
C LEU A 42 -11.96 -11.96 3.06
N GLU A 43 -11.90 -12.03 1.71
CA GLU A 43 -12.97 -12.62 0.89
C GLU A 43 -13.24 -14.06 1.30
N SER A 44 -12.21 -14.88 1.50
CA SER A 44 -12.37 -16.26 1.97
C SER A 44 -13.01 -16.34 3.36
N LEU A 45 -12.70 -15.42 4.28
CA LEU A 45 -13.34 -15.38 5.59
C LEU A 45 -14.82 -15.01 5.50
N ILE A 46 -15.17 -14.10 4.59
CA ILE A 46 -16.57 -13.71 4.34
C ILE A 46 -17.33 -14.88 3.71
N ASP A 47 -16.78 -15.50 2.65
CA ASP A 47 -17.41 -16.63 1.96
C ASP A 47 -17.66 -17.82 2.90
N ASN A 48 -16.74 -18.05 3.84
CA ASN A 48 -16.86 -19.10 4.85
C ASN A 48 -17.68 -18.66 6.10
N LYS A 49 -18.36 -17.51 6.04
CA LYS A 49 -19.21 -16.99 7.14
C LYS A 49 -18.47 -16.81 8.47
N LYS A 50 -17.20 -16.46 8.41
CA LYS A 50 -16.40 -16.09 9.59
C LYS A 50 -16.46 -14.62 9.91
N ILE A 51 -16.84 -13.80 8.92
CA ILE A 51 -17.06 -12.36 9.02
C ILE A 51 -18.41 -12.08 8.35
N GLU A 52 -19.44 -11.77 9.13
CA GLU A 52 -20.81 -11.58 8.65
C GLU A 52 -21.38 -10.19 9.00
N ASN A 53 -20.82 -9.51 9.97
CA ASN A 53 -21.36 -8.27 10.51
C ASN A 53 -20.26 -7.26 10.87
N LYS A 54 -20.66 -6.05 11.28
CA LYS A 54 -19.76 -4.95 11.64
C LYS A 54 -18.78 -5.32 12.77
N SER A 55 -19.23 -6.06 13.78
CA SER A 55 -18.39 -6.43 14.92
C SER A 55 -17.24 -7.33 14.48
N ASP A 56 -17.55 -8.31 13.62
CA ASP A 56 -16.54 -9.23 13.07
C ASP A 56 -15.52 -8.47 12.21
N VAL A 57 -15.98 -7.48 11.42
CA VAL A 57 -15.08 -6.62 10.62
C VAL A 57 -14.14 -5.82 11.52
N ILE A 58 -14.66 -5.22 12.61
CA ILE A 58 -13.82 -4.46 13.55
C ILE A 58 -12.77 -5.36 14.18
N GLU A 59 -13.17 -6.53 14.69
CA GLU A 59 -12.24 -7.50 15.29
C GLU A 59 -11.15 -7.93 14.31
N PHE A 60 -11.52 -8.20 13.05
CA PHE A 60 -10.56 -8.54 12.01
C PHE A 60 -9.57 -7.39 11.74
N LEU A 61 -10.06 -6.14 11.61
CA LEU A 61 -9.21 -4.98 11.37
C LEU A 61 -8.26 -4.71 12.55
N GLU A 62 -8.74 -4.87 13.78
CA GLU A 62 -7.90 -4.77 14.98
C GLU A 62 -6.84 -5.87 15.01
N ALA A 63 -7.18 -7.10 14.65
CA ALA A 63 -6.22 -8.20 14.56
C ALA A 63 -5.13 -7.91 13.52
N VAL A 64 -5.49 -7.41 12.34
CA VAL A 64 -4.53 -7.02 11.28
C VAL A 64 -3.63 -5.86 11.72
N LEU A 65 -4.21 -4.88 12.43
CA LEU A 65 -3.50 -3.68 12.89
C LEU A 65 -2.50 -4.00 14.01
N PHE A 66 -2.93 -4.74 15.05
CA PHE A 66 -2.14 -4.89 16.27
C PHE A 66 -1.31 -6.17 16.31
N TYR A 67 -1.71 -7.21 15.57
CA TYR A 67 -1.08 -8.53 15.63
C TYR A 67 -0.67 -9.09 14.28
N GLY A 68 -1.14 -8.45 13.18
CA GLY A 68 -0.96 -8.94 11.82
C GLY A 68 0.03 -8.12 10.97
N THR A 69 -0.30 -8.04 9.69
CA THR A 69 0.54 -7.45 8.63
C THR A 69 0.92 -6.01 8.93
N LEU A 70 -0.02 -5.16 9.34
CA LEU A 70 0.24 -3.73 9.55
C LEU A 70 1.23 -3.47 10.68
N ARG A 71 1.17 -4.26 11.76
CA ARG A 71 2.17 -4.20 12.83
C ARG A 71 3.57 -4.54 12.30
N ASN A 72 3.68 -5.60 11.53
CA ASN A 72 4.97 -6.02 10.96
C ASN A 72 5.50 -4.97 9.98
N ASP A 73 4.66 -4.45 9.11
CA ASP A 73 5.02 -3.42 8.14
C ASP A 73 5.52 -2.15 8.85
N TYR A 74 4.89 -1.74 9.95
CA TYR A 74 5.38 -0.63 10.77
C TYR A 74 6.78 -0.89 11.37
N ILE A 75 7.01 -2.10 11.88
CA ILE A 75 8.33 -2.50 12.40
C ILE A 75 9.38 -2.45 11.28
N PHE A 76 9.04 -2.93 10.09
CA PHE A 76 9.93 -2.88 8.93
C PHE A 76 10.22 -1.44 8.52
N LEU A 77 9.21 -0.58 8.41
CA LEU A 77 9.42 0.85 8.12
C LEU A 77 10.35 1.49 9.13
N LYS A 78 10.13 1.27 10.42
CA LYS A 78 11.01 1.79 11.48
C LYS A 78 12.45 1.31 11.32
N SER A 79 12.64 0.05 10.96
CA SER A 79 13.97 -0.51 10.72
C SER A 79 14.66 0.11 9.51
N ILE A 80 13.91 0.35 8.41
CA ILE A 80 14.41 1.02 7.21
C ILE A 80 14.83 2.47 7.52
N TYR A 81 14.05 3.19 8.32
CA TYR A 81 14.39 4.54 8.78
C TYR A 81 15.62 4.58 9.71
N ASN A 82 15.95 3.47 10.34
CA ASN A 82 17.19 3.27 11.08
C ASN A 82 18.35 2.79 10.18
N ASN A 83 18.22 2.92 8.85
CA ASN A 83 19.21 2.52 7.84
C ASN A 83 19.56 1.03 7.83
N LEU A 84 18.63 0.15 8.22
CA LEU A 84 18.85 -1.30 8.16
C LEU A 84 18.44 -1.82 6.77
N GLU A 85 19.32 -2.64 6.19
CA GLU A 85 19.07 -3.36 4.94
C GLU A 85 18.35 -4.67 5.25
N ILE A 86 17.02 -4.65 5.22
CA ILE A 86 16.17 -5.76 5.71
C ILE A 86 15.25 -6.36 4.65
N ASN A 87 15.49 -6.08 3.36
CA ASN A 87 14.64 -6.61 2.29
C ASN A 87 14.47 -8.13 2.38
N ASP A 88 15.56 -8.87 2.59
CA ASP A 88 15.51 -10.34 2.66
C ASP A 88 14.73 -10.81 3.91
N VAL A 89 14.83 -10.10 5.01
CA VAL A 89 14.04 -10.37 6.22
C VAL A 89 12.56 -10.17 5.93
N ILE A 90 12.19 -9.07 5.26
CA ILE A 90 10.82 -8.79 4.86
C ILE A 90 10.28 -9.90 3.96
N LEU A 91 11.01 -10.29 2.91
CA LEU A 91 10.60 -11.34 1.98
C LEU A 91 10.51 -12.71 2.66
N SER A 92 11.40 -13.01 3.60
CA SER A 92 11.39 -14.26 4.38
C SER A 92 10.26 -14.31 5.41
N SER A 93 9.70 -13.17 5.81
CA SER A 93 8.56 -13.09 6.73
C SER A 93 7.21 -13.40 6.07
N ALA A 94 7.18 -13.56 4.75
CA ALA A 94 5.96 -13.88 4.03
C ALA A 94 5.40 -15.24 4.49
N THR A 95 4.12 -15.26 4.84
CA THR A 95 3.44 -16.46 5.37
C THR A 95 3.17 -17.52 4.30
N SER A 96 3.27 -17.15 3.02
CA SER A 96 3.14 -18.06 1.87
C SER A 96 3.95 -17.56 0.68
N LYS A 97 4.15 -18.45 -0.30
CA LYS A 97 4.82 -18.10 -1.56
C LYS A 97 4.03 -17.06 -2.35
N GLU A 98 2.72 -17.16 -2.34
CA GLU A 98 1.80 -16.21 -3.00
C GLU A 98 1.97 -14.82 -2.40
N ARG A 99 2.04 -14.73 -1.07
CA ARG A 99 2.28 -13.45 -0.38
C ARG A 99 3.64 -12.85 -0.74
N GLN A 100 4.68 -13.67 -0.84
CA GLN A 100 6.00 -13.21 -1.25
C GLN A 100 5.99 -12.66 -2.69
N ILE A 101 5.31 -13.38 -3.62
CA ILE A 101 5.15 -12.93 -5.01
C ILE A 101 4.40 -11.59 -5.06
N GLU A 102 3.32 -11.44 -4.29
CA GLU A 102 2.56 -10.20 -4.18
C GLU A 102 3.44 -9.03 -3.71
N MET A 103 4.22 -9.21 -2.63
CA MET A 103 5.10 -8.18 -2.09
C MET A 103 6.12 -7.70 -3.14
N ILE A 104 6.69 -8.62 -3.92
CA ILE A 104 7.64 -8.30 -5.00
C ILE A 104 6.91 -7.63 -6.18
N ALA A 105 5.75 -8.12 -6.58
CA ALA A 105 4.99 -7.56 -7.71
C ALA A 105 4.58 -6.10 -7.45
N MET A 106 4.09 -5.80 -6.25
CA MET A 106 3.77 -4.44 -5.82
C MET A 106 5.03 -3.56 -5.76
N GLY A 107 6.13 -4.10 -5.23
CA GLY A 107 7.42 -3.41 -5.18
C GLY A 107 7.92 -3.06 -6.58
N ASN A 108 7.87 -3.99 -7.53
CA ASN A 108 8.27 -3.77 -8.93
C ASN A 108 7.39 -2.72 -9.62
N SER A 109 6.07 -2.73 -9.37
CA SER A 109 5.14 -1.73 -9.91
C SER A 109 5.46 -0.34 -9.37
N PHE A 110 5.64 -0.21 -8.05
CA PHE A 110 6.02 1.04 -7.40
C PHE A 110 7.37 1.57 -7.93
N ARG A 111 8.38 0.73 -7.97
CA ARG A 111 9.71 1.06 -8.47
C ARG A 111 9.69 1.59 -9.91
N LYS A 112 8.89 0.95 -10.79
CA LYS A 112 8.72 1.42 -12.17
C LYS A 112 8.19 2.85 -12.20
N ILE A 113 7.17 3.15 -11.39
CA ILE A 113 6.59 4.49 -11.31
C ILE A 113 7.61 5.49 -10.74
N MET A 114 8.35 5.11 -9.70
CA MET A 114 9.38 5.97 -9.11
C MET A 114 10.45 6.32 -10.14
N ARG A 115 10.91 5.36 -10.94
CA ARG A 115 11.87 5.61 -12.01
C ARG A 115 11.29 6.50 -13.10
N ASP A 116 10.09 6.19 -13.58
CA ASP A 116 9.52 6.80 -14.79
C ASP A 116 8.94 8.21 -14.53
N SER A 117 8.48 8.49 -13.28
CA SER A 117 7.79 9.73 -12.94
C SER A 117 8.51 10.61 -11.92
N TRP A 118 9.37 10.04 -11.08
CA TRP A 118 10.14 10.76 -10.05
C TRP A 118 11.65 10.69 -10.23
N GLU A 119 12.16 10.02 -11.28
CA GLU A 119 13.59 9.86 -11.54
C GLU A 119 14.34 9.19 -10.38
N LEU A 120 13.64 8.42 -9.54
CA LEU A 120 14.19 7.69 -8.41
C LEU A 120 14.40 6.22 -8.79
N HIS A 121 15.67 5.78 -8.72
CA HIS A 121 16.04 4.38 -8.93
C HIS A 121 16.06 3.62 -7.61
N LEU A 122 15.24 2.59 -7.50
CA LEU A 122 15.18 1.65 -6.38
C LEU A 122 15.65 0.27 -6.85
N GLU A 123 16.16 -0.55 -5.93
CA GLU A 123 16.69 -1.88 -6.20
C GLU A 123 15.64 -2.85 -6.75
N ASP A 124 16.10 -3.79 -7.60
CA ASP A 124 15.26 -4.81 -8.20
C ASP A 124 14.84 -5.88 -7.17
N ASN A 125 13.68 -6.52 -7.41
CA ASN A 125 13.16 -7.63 -6.61
C ASN A 125 13.01 -7.33 -5.11
N THR A 126 12.66 -6.09 -4.79
CA THR A 126 12.43 -5.65 -3.43
C THR A 126 10.95 -5.65 -3.07
N ALA A 127 10.67 -5.91 -1.79
CA ALA A 127 9.32 -5.86 -1.26
C ALA A 127 8.75 -4.44 -1.30
N PHE A 128 7.45 -4.30 -1.54
CA PHE A 128 6.79 -2.98 -1.62
C PHE A 128 7.06 -2.11 -0.39
N ILE A 129 6.95 -2.69 0.82
CA ILE A 129 7.18 -1.93 2.07
C ILE A 129 8.63 -1.42 2.18
N TYR A 130 9.60 -2.15 1.62
CA TYR A 130 10.98 -1.72 1.54
C TYR A 130 11.14 -0.56 0.54
N CYS A 131 10.57 -0.71 -0.67
CA CYS A 131 10.62 0.33 -1.70
C CYS A 131 10.02 1.65 -1.21
N ILE A 132 8.85 1.60 -0.55
CA ILE A 132 8.15 2.80 -0.10
C ILE A 132 8.90 3.48 1.06
N GLY A 133 9.52 2.70 1.95
CA GLY A 133 10.37 3.23 3.02
C GLY A 133 11.61 3.95 2.48
N LYS A 134 12.34 3.35 1.53
CA LYS A 134 13.50 3.97 0.87
C LYS A 134 13.12 5.22 0.09
N ALA A 135 12.02 5.19 -0.65
CA ALA A 135 11.51 6.35 -1.38
C ALA A 135 11.10 7.48 -0.42
N ALA A 136 10.45 7.18 0.68
CA ALA A 136 10.03 8.17 1.67
C ALA A 136 11.24 8.87 2.31
N ILE A 137 12.29 8.14 2.64
CA ILE A 137 13.56 8.72 3.13
C ILE A 137 14.15 9.67 2.07
N HIS A 138 14.18 9.24 0.79
CA HIS A 138 14.69 10.07 -0.30
C HIS A 138 13.95 11.41 -0.44
N PHE A 139 12.63 11.40 -0.25
CA PHE A 139 11.79 12.61 -0.33
C PHE A 139 11.66 13.36 1.01
N ASN A 140 12.46 13.02 2.01
CA ASN A 140 12.43 13.62 3.35
C ASN A 140 11.03 13.55 4.02
N ILE A 141 10.31 12.47 3.77
CA ILE A 141 9.02 12.17 4.42
C ILE A 141 9.33 11.53 5.77
N ASP A 142 8.70 12.00 6.83
CA ASP A 142 8.88 11.42 8.17
C ASP A 142 8.11 10.10 8.32
N LEU A 143 8.58 9.24 9.22
CA LEU A 143 8.01 7.91 9.48
C LEU A 143 6.55 7.98 9.96
N ASP A 144 6.20 8.97 10.77
CA ASP A 144 4.86 9.11 11.34
C ASP A 144 3.83 9.39 10.24
N SER A 145 4.11 10.37 9.38
CA SER A 145 3.26 10.72 8.23
C SER A 145 3.11 9.56 7.25
N LEU A 146 4.23 8.89 6.91
CA LEU A 146 4.21 7.71 6.05
C LEU A 146 3.34 6.61 6.63
N SER A 147 3.56 6.25 7.90
CA SER A 147 2.88 5.14 8.56
C SER A 147 1.38 5.39 8.68
N LYS A 148 0.97 6.60 9.06
CA LYS A 148 -0.44 6.96 9.19
C LYS A 148 -1.20 6.81 7.86
N LEU A 149 -0.66 7.35 6.77
CA LEU A 149 -1.32 7.28 5.48
C LEU A 149 -1.26 5.87 4.87
N TYR A 150 -0.17 5.13 5.09
CA TYR A 150 -0.08 3.71 4.72
C TYR A 150 -1.16 2.88 5.40
N ILE A 151 -1.27 2.96 6.74
CA ILE A 151 -2.28 2.24 7.52
C ILE A 151 -3.69 2.64 7.08
N GLN A 152 -3.95 3.93 6.92
CA GLN A 152 -5.24 4.43 6.45
C GLN A 152 -5.63 3.85 5.10
N SER A 153 -4.71 3.86 4.12
CA SER A 153 -4.94 3.31 2.79
C SER A 153 -5.21 1.81 2.83
N PHE A 154 -4.43 1.07 3.60
CA PHE A 154 -4.58 -0.37 3.77
C PHE A 154 -5.95 -0.74 4.37
N ILE A 155 -6.33 -0.09 5.48
CA ILE A 155 -7.63 -0.31 6.14
C ILE A 155 -8.78 0.09 5.22
N SER A 156 -8.67 1.22 4.51
CA SER A 156 -9.69 1.67 3.55
C SER A 156 -9.92 0.66 2.43
N ASN A 157 -8.85 -0.01 1.97
CA ASN A 157 -8.96 -1.07 0.99
C ASN A 157 -9.73 -2.29 1.55
N LEU A 158 -9.40 -2.74 2.76
CA LEU A 158 -10.11 -3.85 3.42
C LEU A 158 -11.60 -3.52 3.66
N ILE A 159 -11.90 -2.31 4.11
CA ILE A 159 -13.29 -1.85 4.29
C ILE A 159 -14.03 -1.87 2.94
N THR A 160 -13.38 -1.46 1.86
CA THR A 160 -13.99 -1.50 0.51
C THR A 160 -14.34 -2.93 0.10
N VAL A 161 -13.51 -3.92 0.43
CA VAL A 161 -13.82 -5.34 0.21
C VAL A 161 -15.03 -5.75 1.06
N CYS A 162 -15.04 -5.42 2.36
CA CYS A 162 -16.18 -5.74 3.24
C CYS A 162 -17.51 -5.17 2.71
N VAL A 163 -17.52 -3.91 2.30
CA VAL A 163 -18.75 -3.24 1.80
C VAL A 163 -19.29 -3.88 0.52
N LYS A 164 -18.42 -4.48 -0.30
CA LYS A 164 -18.84 -5.19 -1.52
C LYS A 164 -19.47 -6.56 -1.24
N HIS A 165 -19.00 -7.25 -0.21
CA HIS A 165 -19.36 -8.65 0.06
C HIS A 165 -20.31 -8.84 1.24
N ILE A 166 -20.38 -7.88 2.15
CA ILE A 166 -21.28 -7.90 3.30
C ILE A 166 -22.30 -6.75 3.14
N PRO A 167 -23.57 -6.94 3.48
CA PRO A 167 -24.58 -5.88 3.37
C PRO A 167 -24.38 -4.80 4.46
N LEU A 168 -23.18 -4.22 4.49
CA LEU A 168 -22.83 -3.11 5.36
C LEU A 168 -23.17 -1.80 4.66
N SER A 169 -24.01 -0.98 5.27
CA SER A 169 -24.19 0.40 4.82
C SER A 169 -22.94 1.21 5.23
N LEU A 170 -22.42 2.07 4.33
CA LEU A 170 -21.34 3.00 4.63
C LEU A 170 -21.66 3.93 5.82
N ILE A 171 -22.93 4.09 6.17
CA ILE A 171 -23.39 4.87 7.32
C ILE A 171 -23.17 4.12 8.64
N HIS A 172 -22.92 2.82 8.60
CA HIS A 172 -22.78 1.96 9.78
C HIS A 172 -21.32 1.59 10.11
N ILE A 173 -20.36 2.05 9.30
CA ILE A 173 -18.93 1.91 9.55
C ILE A 173 -18.36 3.23 10.05
#